data_dcb98c3fb4d79a32d5c9e4873fc8042b
#
_entry.id   dcb98c3fb4d79a32d5c9e4873fc8042b
#
_cell.length_a   1.000
_cell.length_b   1.000
_cell.length_c   1.000
_cell.angle_alpha   90.00
_cell.angle_beta   90.00
_cell.angle_gamma   90.00
#
_symmetry.space_group_name_H-M   'P 1'
#
loop_
_entity.id
_entity.type
_entity.pdbx_description
1 polymer ?
#
loop_
_entity_poly.entity_id
_entity_poly.type
_entity_poly.pdbx_seq_one_letter_code
_entity_poly.pdbx_strand_id
1 'polypeptide(L)'
;MRAANQWKEYRILDTSAQEKLEVWNGVTLIRPDPQIIWHTPKNAPQWNRADGHYSRSSTGGGSWSFTRKLPESWPLHYEPLDLIFRIQPTGFKHTGLFPEQAVNWDFAAEKIRSAGRPVSVLNLFAYTGGATLACASAGASVCHVDASKGMVQWARENAALSGMTEKPIRWIVDDCEKFVAREIRRGRKYDAIIMDPPSYGRGPGGEVWKLEDCIYDLVKLCAGVLSDDPLFFLINSYTTGLSPSVMGYILGSVVQSRFGGAVSFDEIGLPVEASGMVLPCGNTAIWQSESRKD
;
A
#
# COMPACT_ATOMS: atom_id res chain seq x y z
N MET A 1 16.70 3.43 -1.16
CA MET A 1 15.41 2.99 -1.75
C MET A 1 15.23 1.50 -1.51
N ARG A 2 14.06 1.10 -1.03
CA ARG A 2 13.69 -0.29 -0.80
C ARG A 2 12.94 -0.81 -2.03
N ALA A 3 13.46 -1.83 -2.70
CA ALA A 3 12.91 -2.35 -3.95
C ALA A 3 12.07 -3.62 -3.72
N ALA A 4 10.84 -3.65 -4.23
CA ALA A 4 9.96 -4.81 -4.23
C ALA A 4 10.38 -5.79 -5.34
N ASN A 5 11.43 -6.57 -5.07
CA ASN A 5 12.11 -7.43 -6.05
C ASN A 5 11.77 -8.93 -5.92
N GLN A 6 10.83 -9.29 -5.05
CA GLN A 6 10.46 -10.70 -4.82
C GLN A 6 9.27 -11.18 -5.65
N TRP A 7 8.68 -10.29 -6.47
CA TRP A 7 7.62 -10.65 -7.39
C TRP A 7 8.12 -11.60 -8.49
N LYS A 8 7.39 -12.67 -8.78
CA LYS A 8 7.61 -13.54 -9.95
C LYS A 8 6.59 -13.31 -11.06
N GLU A 9 5.34 -13.07 -10.68
CA GLU A 9 4.23 -12.89 -11.61
C GLU A 9 4.01 -11.42 -12.02
N TYR A 10 4.64 -10.45 -11.31
CA TYR A 10 4.61 -9.04 -11.67
C TYR A 10 6.01 -8.53 -12.04
N ARG A 11 6.12 -7.75 -13.11
CA ARG A 11 7.38 -7.16 -13.56
C ARG A 11 7.13 -5.84 -14.29
N ILE A 12 8.06 -4.88 -14.17
CA ILE A 12 8.14 -3.73 -15.08
C ILE A 12 9.18 -4.04 -16.13
N LEU A 13 8.75 -4.12 -17.39
CA LEU A 13 9.64 -4.39 -18.52
C LEU A 13 10.43 -3.14 -18.91
N ASP A 14 9.76 -1.97 -18.95
CA ASP A 14 10.35 -0.72 -19.39
C ASP A 14 9.54 0.48 -18.89
N THR A 15 10.17 1.68 -18.91
CA THR A 15 9.55 2.95 -18.49
C THR A 15 10.01 4.07 -19.39
N SER A 16 9.08 4.87 -19.96
CA SER A 16 9.40 6.03 -20.79
C SER A 16 8.19 6.94 -20.98
N ALA A 17 8.44 8.25 -21.07
CA ALA A 17 7.44 9.24 -21.49
C ALA A 17 6.12 9.16 -20.69
N GLN A 18 6.23 9.18 -19.37
CA GLN A 18 5.12 9.10 -18.41
C GLN A 18 4.34 7.78 -18.43
N GLU A 19 4.89 6.71 -19.00
CA GLU A 19 4.26 5.40 -19.08
C GLU A 19 5.20 4.31 -18.58
N LYS A 20 4.61 3.28 -17.99
CA LYS A 20 5.26 2.03 -17.62
C LYS A 20 4.64 0.86 -18.36
N LEU A 21 5.49 -0.01 -18.89
CA LEU A 21 5.14 -1.28 -19.51
C LEU A 21 5.31 -2.38 -18.50
N GLU A 22 4.22 -3.04 -18.11
CA GLU A 22 4.16 -3.99 -17.01
C GLU A 22 3.61 -5.34 -17.45
N VAL A 23 4.03 -6.40 -16.75
CA VAL A 23 3.42 -7.74 -16.85
C VAL A 23 2.75 -8.08 -15.53
N TRP A 24 1.50 -8.53 -15.61
CA TRP A 24 0.65 -8.92 -14.50
C TRP A 24 0.16 -10.36 -14.74
N ASN A 25 0.91 -11.36 -14.27
CA ASN A 25 0.64 -12.78 -14.49
C ASN A 25 0.32 -13.09 -15.98
N GLY A 26 1.26 -12.75 -16.87
CA GLY A 26 1.14 -12.98 -18.31
C GLY A 26 0.30 -11.97 -19.09
N VAL A 27 -0.36 -11.03 -18.45
CA VAL A 27 -1.06 -9.92 -19.09
C VAL A 27 -0.15 -8.69 -19.15
N THR A 28 0.12 -8.17 -20.32
CA THR A 28 0.98 -7.00 -20.54
C THR A 28 0.15 -5.74 -20.62
N LEU A 29 0.42 -4.77 -19.73
CA LEU A 29 -0.31 -3.51 -19.66
C LEU A 29 0.62 -2.31 -19.80
N ILE A 30 0.12 -1.25 -20.45
CA ILE A 30 0.72 0.08 -20.45
C ILE A 30 -0.16 0.97 -19.57
N ARG A 31 0.46 1.56 -18.55
CA ARG A 31 -0.24 2.47 -17.65
C ARG A 31 0.54 3.77 -17.43
N PRO A 32 -0.15 4.90 -17.28
CA PRO A 32 0.49 6.17 -17.02
C PRO A 32 1.08 6.24 -15.60
N ASP A 33 2.29 6.78 -15.52
CA ASP A 33 2.93 7.12 -14.26
C ASP A 33 3.61 8.49 -14.38
N PRO A 34 3.12 9.54 -13.67
CA PRO A 34 3.63 10.90 -13.83
C PRO A 34 5.06 11.08 -13.31
N GLN A 35 5.60 10.16 -12.53
CA GLN A 35 6.98 10.22 -12.07
C GLN A 35 7.98 9.87 -13.17
N ILE A 36 7.54 9.21 -14.24
CA ILE A 36 8.38 8.83 -15.39
C ILE A 36 8.53 10.05 -16.32
N ILE A 37 9.37 10.99 -15.92
CA ILE A 37 9.61 12.24 -16.67
C ILE A 37 10.70 12.11 -17.73
N TRP A 38 11.37 10.96 -17.83
CA TRP A 38 12.40 10.69 -18.84
C TRP A 38 11.80 10.14 -20.12
N HIS A 39 12.53 10.37 -21.23
CA HIS A 39 12.15 9.97 -22.58
C HIS A 39 13.21 9.02 -23.16
N THR A 40 13.25 7.80 -22.68
CA THR A 40 14.11 6.74 -23.24
C THR A 40 13.49 6.12 -24.49
N PRO A 41 14.28 5.58 -25.43
CA PRO A 41 13.72 4.85 -26.57
C PRO A 41 12.90 3.63 -26.12
N LYS A 42 11.67 3.51 -26.62
CA LYS A 42 10.76 2.38 -26.36
C LYS A 42 11.14 1.18 -27.23
N ASN A 43 12.28 0.55 -26.94
CA ASN A 43 12.84 -0.53 -27.77
C ASN A 43 12.21 -1.90 -27.52
N ALA A 44 11.56 -2.12 -26.38
CA ALA A 44 10.91 -3.38 -26.06
C ALA A 44 9.73 -3.63 -27.03
N PRO A 45 9.69 -4.76 -27.78
CA PRO A 45 8.61 -5.04 -28.73
C PRO A 45 7.22 -5.05 -28.10
N GLN A 46 7.15 -5.30 -26.80
CA GLN A 46 5.91 -5.35 -26.02
C GLN A 46 5.19 -4.00 -25.95
N TRP A 47 5.89 -2.86 -26.15
CA TRP A 47 5.24 -1.56 -26.28
C TRP A 47 4.17 -1.51 -27.38
N ASN A 48 4.41 -2.24 -28.48
CA ASN A 48 3.52 -2.31 -29.63
C ASN A 48 2.56 -3.52 -29.58
N ARG A 49 2.69 -4.39 -28.57
CA ARG A 49 1.94 -5.64 -28.45
C ARG A 49 1.30 -5.82 -27.08
N ALA A 50 1.19 -4.74 -26.29
CA ALA A 50 0.55 -4.80 -25.00
C ALA A 50 -0.91 -5.22 -25.12
N ASP A 51 -1.39 -6.02 -24.18
CA ASP A 51 -2.76 -6.52 -24.15
C ASP A 51 -3.76 -5.42 -23.80
N GLY A 52 -3.33 -4.43 -22.99
CA GLY A 52 -4.14 -3.28 -22.61
C GLY A 52 -3.31 -2.01 -22.43
N HIS A 53 -3.89 -0.88 -22.81
CA HIS A 53 -3.30 0.45 -22.63
C HIS A 53 -4.32 1.40 -22.03
N TYR A 54 -3.98 2.01 -20.89
CA TYR A 54 -4.78 3.05 -20.27
C TYR A 54 -4.32 4.43 -20.72
N SER A 55 -5.14 5.12 -21.49
CA SER A 55 -4.87 6.47 -21.97
C SER A 55 -5.58 7.50 -21.08
N ARG A 56 -4.84 8.52 -20.60
CA ARG A 56 -5.42 9.63 -19.85
C ARG A 56 -6.22 10.56 -20.75
N SER A 57 -7.37 11.03 -20.25
CA SER A 57 -8.13 12.12 -20.84
C SER A 57 -7.56 13.48 -20.41
N SER A 58 -7.64 14.47 -21.27
CA SER A 58 -7.27 15.87 -20.97
C SER A 58 -8.21 16.53 -19.94
N THR A 59 -9.41 15.98 -19.76
CA THR A 59 -10.44 16.48 -18.82
C THR A 59 -10.45 15.75 -17.48
N GLY A 60 -9.50 14.86 -17.24
CA GLY A 60 -9.45 13.96 -16.07
C GLY A 60 -10.02 12.58 -16.36
N GLY A 61 -9.56 11.59 -15.62
CA GLY A 61 -9.89 10.18 -15.89
C GLY A 61 -9.14 9.61 -17.08
N GLY A 62 -9.76 8.71 -17.83
CA GLY A 62 -9.19 8.04 -19.00
C GLY A 62 -9.96 6.77 -19.35
N SER A 63 -9.42 6.00 -20.29
CA SER A 63 -10.02 4.76 -20.77
C SER A 63 -8.99 3.70 -21.11
N TRP A 64 -9.39 2.45 -20.99
CA TRP A 64 -8.64 1.30 -21.47
C TRP A 64 -8.95 1.01 -22.92
N SER A 65 -7.91 0.71 -23.70
CA SER A 65 -8.00 0.04 -24.98
C SER A 65 -7.35 -1.33 -24.87
N PHE A 66 -7.98 -2.37 -25.44
CA PHE A 66 -7.47 -3.75 -25.38
C PHE A 66 -7.24 -4.28 -26.78
N THR A 67 -6.11 -4.94 -26.99
CA THR A 67 -5.74 -5.57 -28.28
C THR A 67 -6.35 -6.96 -28.42
N ARG A 68 -6.75 -7.58 -27.30
CA ARG A 68 -7.47 -8.86 -27.26
C ARG A 68 -8.49 -8.86 -26.13
N LYS A 69 -9.43 -9.78 -26.16
CA LYS A 69 -10.37 -9.98 -25.05
C LYS A 69 -9.62 -10.54 -23.84
N LEU A 70 -9.62 -9.80 -22.75
CA LEU A 70 -9.10 -10.24 -21.46
C LEU A 70 -10.23 -10.81 -20.59
N PRO A 71 -9.94 -11.68 -19.61
CA PRO A 71 -10.88 -11.98 -18.54
C PRO A 71 -11.20 -10.69 -17.75
N GLU A 72 -12.37 -10.63 -17.13
CA GLU A 72 -12.77 -9.49 -16.31
C GLU A 72 -11.78 -9.25 -15.16
N SER A 73 -11.25 -10.33 -14.59
CA SER A 73 -10.20 -10.31 -13.57
C SER A 73 -9.34 -11.57 -13.66
N TRP A 74 -8.14 -11.51 -13.09
CA TRP A 74 -7.24 -12.65 -13.01
C TRP A 74 -6.42 -12.61 -11.71
N PRO A 75 -5.92 -13.77 -11.22
CA PRO A 75 -5.11 -13.81 -10.01
C PRO A 75 -3.68 -13.32 -10.26
N LEU A 76 -3.07 -12.77 -9.21
CA LEU A 76 -1.65 -12.47 -9.12
C LEU A 76 -1.14 -12.99 -7.78
N HIS A 77 -0.13 -13.85 -7.81
CA HIS A 77 0.42 -14.49 -6.62
C HIS A 77 1.69 -13.79 -6.12
N TYR A 78 1.73 -13.46 -4.83
CA TYR A 78 2.92 -13.03 -4.11
C TYR A 78 3.44 -14.18 -3.24
N GLU A 79 4.34 -14.98 -3.79
CA GLU A 79 4.84 -16.23 -3.19
C GLU A 79 5.45 -16.08 -1.79
N PRO A 80 6.25 -15.01 -1.47
CA PRO A 80 6.90 -14.92 -0.16
C PRO A 80 5.96 -14.98 1.04
N LEU A 81 4.71 -14.57 0.86
CA LEU A 81 3.69 -14.56 1.91
C LEU A 81 2.48 -15.45 1.55
N ASP A 82 2.54 -16.17 0.42
CA ASP A 82 1.46 -16.99 -0.15
C ASP A 82 0.13 -16.23 -0.27
N LEU A 83 0.20 -15.02 -0.85
CA LEU A 83 -0.95 -14.15 -1.04
C LEU A 83 -1.41 -14.13 -2.50
N ILE A 84 -2.70 -14.26 -2.72
CA ILE A 84 -3.31 -14.19 -4.05
C ILE A 84 -4.22 -12.99 -4.13
N PHE A 85 -3.97 -12.13 -5.12
CA PHE A 85 -4.73 -10.92 -5.35
C PHE A 85 -5.52 -11.01 -6.65
N ARG A 86 -6.76 -10.57 -6.64
CA ARG A 86 -7.56 -10.34 -7.83
C ARG A 86 -7.09 -9.05 -8.51
N ILE A 87 -6.64 -9.15 -9.74
CA ILE A 87 -6.28 -8.01 -10.59
C ILE A 87 -7.42 -7.76 -11.56
N GLN A 88 -7.82 -6.50 -11.68
CA GLN A 88 -8.89 -6.08 -12.57
C GLN A 88 -8.63 -4.66 -13.06
N PRO A 89 -8.57 -4.40 -14.37
CA PRO A 89 -8.59 -3.05 -14.91
C PRO A 89 -9.87 -2.34 -14.45
N THR A 90 -9.72 -1.23 -13.73
CA THR A 90 -10.86 -0.44 -13.27
C THR A 90 -11.17 0.69 -14.25
N GLY A 91 -12.22 1.47 -14.02
CA GLY A 91 -12.52 2.71 -14.78
C GLY A 91 -11.42 3.78 -14.64
N PHE A 92 -10.41 3.54 -13.81
CA PHE A 92 -9.21 4.35 -13.64
C PHE A 92 -7.97 3.54 -14.04
N LYS A 93 -6.78 4.17 -13.94
CA LYS A 93 -5.51 3.49 -14.24
C LYS A 93 -5.15 2.35 -13.27
N HIS A 94 -5.85 2.22 -12.15
CA HIS A 94 -5.54 1.25 -11.11
C HIS A 94 -6.08 -0.15 -11.46
N THR A 95 -5.38 -1.16 -10.97
CA THR A 95 -5.66 -2.58 -11.23
C THR A 95 -6.00 -3.36 -9.97
N GLY A 96 -6.17 -2.64 -8.84
CA GLY A 96 -6.51 -3.24 -7.55
C GLY A 96 -5.31 -3.55 -6.66
N LEU A 97 -4.08 -3.29 -7.11
CA LEU A 97 -2.89 -3.56 -6.31
C LEU A 97 -1.78 -2.53 -6.58
N PHE A 98 -0.96 -2.28 -5.56
CA PHE A 98 0.27 -1.51 -5.60
C PHE A 98 1.45 -2.44 -5.28
N PRO A 99 2.11 -3.03 -6.28
CA PRO A 99 3.14 -4.06 -6.08
C PRO A 99 4.35 -3.59 -5.27
N GLU A 100 4.68 -2.31 -5.33
CA GLU A 100 5.76 -1.69 -4.55
C GLU A 100 5.56 -1.79 -3.04
N GLN A 101 4.31 -1.95 -2.59
CA GLN A 101 3.98 -2.12 -1.17
C GLN A 101 4.47 -3.46 -0.59
N ALA A 102 4.87 -4.40 -1.43
CA ALA A 102 5.35 -5.71 -0.97
C ALA A 102 6.52 -5.59 0.03
N VAL A 103 7.40 -4.60 -0.11
CA VAL A 103 8.48 -4.36 0.87
C VAL A 103 7.97 -3.99 2.26
N ASN A 104 6.81 -3.34 2.33
CA ASN A 104 6.15 -2.98 3.57
C ASN A 104 5.40 -4.18 4.15
N TRP A 105 4.83 -5.04 3.29
CA TRP A 105 4.20 -6.29 3.72
C TRP A 105 5.21 -7.25 4.32
N ASP A 106 6.37 -7.44 3.67
CA ASP A 106 7.45 -8.30 4.14
C ASP A 106 7.97 -7.83 5.49
N PHE A 107 8.23 -6.52 5.63
CA PHE A 107 8.62 -5.92 6.90
C PHE A 107 7.60 -6.20 8.01
N ALA A 108 6.31 -5.92 7.75
CA ALA A 108 5.26 -6.11 8.75
C ALA A 108 5.11 -7.59 9.15
N ALA A 109 5.14 -8.50 8.17
CA ALA A 109 5.05 -9.94 8.41
C ALA A 109 6.24 -10.46 9.23
N GLU A 110 7.47 -10.02 8.92
CA GLU A 110 8.67 -10.37 9.67
C GLU A 110 8.57 -9.90 11.13
N LYS A 111 8.20 -8.64 11.36
CA LYS A 111 8.04 -8.08 12.71
C LYS A 111 6.99 -8.82 13.53
N ILE A 112 5.86 -9.17 12.93
CA ILE A 112 4.79 -9.90 13.58
C ILE A 112 5.26 -11.31 13.96
N ARG A 113 5.91 -12.04 13.06
CA ARG A 113 6.44 -13.39 13.32
C ARG A 113 7.51 -13.39 14.42
N SER A 114 8.35 -12.34 14.45
CA SER A 114 9.45 -12.21 15.42
C SER A 114 8.99 -11.70 16.79
N ALA A 115 7.74 -11.25 16.94
CA ALA A 115 7.27 -10.66 18.20
C ALA A 115 7.14 -11.66 19.35
N GLY A 116 7.02 -12.97 19.07
CA GLY A 116 6.89 -14.03 20.08
C GLY A 116 5.61 -13.94 20.95
N ARG A 117 4.65 -13.10 20.56
CA ARG A 117 3.37 -12.88 21.25
C ARG A 117 2.25 -12.60 20.26
N PRO A 118 0.98 -12.72 20.68
CA PRO A 118 -0.14 -12.25 19.87
C PRO A 118 0.02 -10.77 19.51
N VAL A 119 -0.25 -10.42 18.24
CA VAL A 119 -0.13 -9.05 17.73
C VAL A 119 -1.47 -8.61 17.15
N SER A 120 -1.90 -7.40 17.53
CA SER A 120 -3.07 -6.73 16.97
C SER A 120 -2.63 -5.57 16.06
N VAL A 121 -3.12 -5.56 14.82
CA VAL A 121 -2.74 -4.56 13.81
C VAL A 121 -3.95 -3.73 13.41
N LEU A 122 -3.80 -2.41 13.36
CA LEU A 122 -4.74 -1.49 12.75
C LEU A 122 -4.21 -1.06 11.38
N ASN A 123 -4.92 -1.43 10.31
CA ASN A 123 -4.62 -1.01 8.95
C ASN A 123 -5.67 0.00 8.48
N LEU A 124 -5.25 1.24 8.26
CA LEU A 124 -6.07 2.39 7.86
C LEU A 124 -5.83 2.73 6.40
N PHE A 125 -6.88 3.20 5.70
CA PHE A 125 -6.85 3.41 4.25
C PHE A 125 -6.44 2.13 3.53
N ALA A 126 -7.04 1.02 4.00
CA ALA A 126 -6.50 -0.31 3.80
C ALA A 126 -6.73 -0.87 2.38
N TYR A 127 -7.47 -0.13 1.53
CA TYR A 127 -7.69 -0.43 0.11
C TYR A 127 -8.17 -1.88 -0.11
N THR A 128 -7.53 -2.61 -1.04
CA THR A 128 -7.85 -4.01 -1.37
C THR A 128 -7.17 -5.04 -0.47
N GLY A 129 -6.55 -4.59 0.64
CA GLY A 129 -6.15 -5.44 1.75
C GLY A 129 -4.75 -6.04 1.67
N GLY A 130 -3.84 -5.58 0.81
CA GLY A 130 -2.49 -6.16 0.72
C GLY A 130 -1.78 -6.25 2.06
N ALA A 131 -1.64 -5.13 2.79
CA ALA A 131 -1.03 -5.11 4.12
C ALA A 131 -1.84 -5.90 5.17
N THR A 132 -3.18 -5.89 5.07
CA THR A 132 -4.06 -6.67 5.95
C THR A 132 -3.76 -8.16 5.84
N LEU A 133 -3.69 -8.68 4.61
CA LEU A 133 -3.43 -10.10 4.36
C LEU A 133 -2.00 -10.49 4.75
N ALA A 134 -1.03 -9.62 4.50
CA ALA A 134 0.35 -9.83 4.92
C ALA A 134 0.46 -9.98 6.45
N CYS A 135 -0.19 -9.10 7.21
CA CYS A 135 -0.23 -9.20 8.67
C CYS A 135 -0.98 -10.43 9.16
N ALA A 136 -2.12 -10.76 8.54
CA ALA A 136 -2.92 -11.94 8.91
C ALA A 136 -2.19 -13.26 8.57
N SER A 137 -1.43 -13.33 7.47
CA SER A 137 -0.60 -14.49 7.12
C SER A 137 0.49 -14.74 8.16
N ALA A 138 1.01 -13.67 8.74
CA ALA A 138 2.02 -13.71 9.81
C ALA A 138 1.45 -14.05 11.20
N GLY A 139 0.11 -14.18 11.33
CA GLY A 139 -0.55 -14.60 12.58
C GLY A 139 -1.17 -13.45 13.39
N ALA A 140 -1.20 -12.22 12.88
CA ALA A 140 -1.84 -11.11 13.57
C ALA A 140 -3.37 -11.15 13.50
N SER A 141 -4.01 -10.57 14.52
CA SER A 141 -5.39 -10.10 14.41
C SER A 141 -5.40 -8.72 13.77
N VAL A 142 -6.18 -8.52 12.72
CA VAL A 142 -6.13 -7.28 11.94
C VAL A 142 -7.47 -6.56 11.94
N CYS A 143 -7.46 -5.26 12.18
CA CYS A 143 -8.60 -4.38 11.93
C CYS A 143 -8.33 -3.62 10.61
N HIS A 144 -9.06 -3.99 9.57
CA HIS A 144 -9.01 -3.40 8.24
C HIS A 144 -10.05 -2.29 8.13
N VAL A 145 -9.64 -1.06 7.88
CA VAL A 145 -10.51 0.11 7.80
C VAL A 145 -10.31 0.83 6.48
N ASP A 146 -11.38 0.97 5.72
CA ASP A 146 -11.42 1.76 4.49
C ASP A 146 -12.79 2.41 4.33
N ALA A 147 -12.86 3.62 3.80
CA ALA A 147 -14.12 4.33 3.60
C ALA A 147 -14.94 3.76 2.43
N SER A 148 -14.30 3.07 1.49
CA SER A 148 -14.95 2.50 0.31
C SER A 148 -15.46 1.09 0.56
N LYS A 149 -16.79 0.92 0.58
CA LYS A 149 -17.43 -0.41 0.66
C LYS A 149 -16.94 -1.36 -0.43
N GLY A 150 -16.72 -0.85 -1.65
CA GLY A 150 -16.23 -1.66 -2.77
C GLY A 150 -14.80 -2.18 -2.54
N MET A 151 -13.93 -1.35 -1.96
CA MET A 151 -12.55 -1.76 -1.64
C MET A 151 -12.52 -2.79 -0.50
N VAL A 152 -13.32 -2.59 0.54
CA VAL A 152 -13.45 -3.59 1.63
C VAL A 152 -13.99 -4.92 1.12
N GLN A 153 -14.95 -4.89 0.18
CA GLN A 153 -15.45 -6.12 -0.45
C GLN A 153 -14.35 -6.80 -1.28
N TRP A 154 -13.60 -6.04 -2.07
CA TRP A 154 -12.47 -6.57 -2.84
C TRP A 154 -11.38 -7.17 -1.92
N ALA A 155 -11.11 -6.53 -0.78
CA ALA A 155 -10.18 -7.07 0.21
C ALA A 155 -10.65 -8.42 0.80
N ARG A 156 -11.94 -8.58 1.04
CA ARG A 156 -12.53 -9.88 1.45
C ARG A 156 -12.38 -10.96 0.36
N GLU A 157 -12.54 -10.59 -0.89
CA GLU A 157 -12.33 -11.51 -2.02
C GLU A 157 -10.86 -11.94 -2.13
N ASN A 158 -9.92 -11.01 -1.93
CA ASN A 158 -8.49 -11.32 -1.86
C ASN A 158 -8.18 -12.23 -0.66
N ALA A 159 -8.84 -12.03 0.48
CA ALA A 159 -8.71 -12.93 1.63
C ALA A 159 -9.22 -14.35 1.31
N ALA A 160 -10.34 -14.46 0.62
CA ALA A 160 -10.88 -15.76 0.19
C ALA A 160 -9.95 -16.46 -0.81
N LEU A 161 -9.41 -15.73 -1.81
CA LEU A 161 -8.44 -16.27 -2.78
C LEU A 161 -7.16 -16.75 -2.11
N SER A 162 -6.72 -16.08 -1.04
CA SER A 162 -5.54 -16.45 -0.24
C SER A 162 -5.83 -17.50 0.85
N GLY A 163 -7.03 -18.11 0.89
CA GLY A 163 -7.40 -19.10 1.90
C GLY A 163 -7.51 -18.54 3.32
N MET A 164 -7.78 -17.24 3.48
CA MET A 164 -7.75 -16.54 4.77
C MET A 164 -9.13 -16.15 5.31
N THR A 165 -10.20 -16.80 4.86
CA THR A 165 -11.58 -16.47 5.28
C THR A 165 -11.77 -16.58 6.80
N GLU A 166 -11.10 -17.55 7.44
CA GLU A 166 -11.21 -17.82 8.88
C GLU A 166 -10.17 -17.05 9.73
N LYS A 167 -9.32 -16.22 9.12
CA LYS A 167 -8.35 -15.42 9.87
C LYS A 167 -9.08 -14.32 10.65
N PRO A 168 -8.53 -13.91 11.82
CA PRO A 168 -9.16 -12.91 12.69
C PRO A 168 -9.01 -11.50 12.09
N ILE A 169 -9.73 -11.23 11.01
CA ILE A 169 -9.76 -9.93 10.33
C ILE A 169 -11.11 -9.27 10.56
N ARG A 170 -11.08 -8.09 11.16
CA ARG A 170 -12.24 -7.23 11.37
C ARG A 170 -12.35 -6.24 10.22
N TRP A 171 -13.36 -6.41 9.37
CA TRP A 171 -13.61 -5.60 8.18
C TRP A 171 -14.50 -4.41 8.52
N ILE A 172 -14.04 -3.20 8.31
CA ILE A 172 -14.72 -1.96 8.67
C ILE A 172 -14.83 -1.05 7.45
N VAL A 173 -16.05 -0.63 7.12
CA VAL A 173 -16.33 0.43 6.14
C VAL A 173 -16.59 1.70 6.93
N ASP A 174 -15.61 2.60 7.00
CA ASP A 174 -15.71 3.82 7.81
C ASP A 174 -14.64 4.85 7.42
N ASP A 175 -14.87 6.10 7.79
CA ASP A 175 -13.86 7.14 7.82
C ASP A 175 -12.79 6.82 8.86
N CYS A 176 -11.51 6.86 8.47
CA CYS A 176 -10.41 6.42 9.32
C CYS A 176 -10.24 7.27 10.58
N GLU A 177 -10.33 8.60 10.50
CA GLU A 177 -10.19 9.49 11.66
C GLU A 177 -11.34 9.28 12.65
N LYS A 178 -12.57 9.22 12.15
CA LYS A 178 -13.76 8.97 12.97
C LYS A 178 -13.69 7.60 13.63
N PHE A 179 -13.19 6.59 12.91
CA PHE A 179 -12.99 5.26 13.45
C PHE A 179 -11.97 5.28 14.61
N VAL A 180 -10.79 5.85 14.39
CA VAL A 180 -9.74 5.94 15.43
C VAL A 180 -10.22 6.70 16.66
N ALA A 181 -10.90 7.83 16.46
CA ALA A 181 -11.48 8.60 17.57
C ALA A 181 -12.49 7.77 18.39
N ARG A 182 -13.26 6.87 17.74
CA ARG A 182 -14.15 5.94 18.46
C ARG A 182 -13.41 4.84 19.19
N GLU A 183 -12.34 4.30 18.61
CA GLU A 183 -11.51 3.27 19.27
C GLU A 183 -10.80 3.85 20.52
N ILE A 184 -10.35 5.11 20.47
CA ILE A 184 -9.82 5.83 21.67
C ILE A 184 -10.89 5.86 22.78
N ARG A 185 -12.11 6.30 22.47
CA ARG A 185 -13.21 6.37 23.46
C ARG A 185 -13.58 5.00 24.03
N ARG A 186 -13.36 3.92 23.26
CA ARG A 186 -13.62 2.52 23.69
C ARG A 186 -12.44 1.90 24.44
N GLY A 187 -11.34 2.61 24.58
CA GLY A 187 -10.11 2.09 25.19
C GLY A 187 -9.45 0.97 24.38
N ARG A 188 -9.75 0.85 23.07
CA ARG A 188 -9.13 -0.17 22.23
C ARG A 188 -7.69 0.20 21.91
N LYS A 189 -6.82 -0.82 21.89
CA LYS A 189 -5.39 -0.69 21.64
C LYS A 189 -4.92 -1.66 20.57
N TYR A 190 -3.88 -1.26 19.85
CA TYR A 190 -3.25 -2.00 18.79
C TYR A 190 -1.73 -1.99 18.97
N ASP A 191 -1.09 -3.12 18.65
CA ASP A 191 0.37 -3.26 18.76
C ASP A 191 1.08 -2.67 17.55
N ALA A 192 0.41 -2.60 16.41
CA ALA A 192 0.96 -2.00 15.22
C ALA A 192 -0.09 -1.20 14.44
N ILE A 193 0.38 -0.17 13.75
CA ILE A 193 -0.43 0.65 12.86
C ILE A 193 0.24 0.70 11.49
N ILE A 194 -0.57 0.51 10.45
CA ILE A 194 -0.19 0.72 9.05
C ILE A 194 -1.17 1.71 8.46
N MET A 195 -0.68 2.71 7.72
CA MET A 195 -1.55 3.63 7.01
C MET A 195 -0.93 4.10 5.69
N ASP A 196 -1.79 4.24 4.68
CA ASP A 196 -1.46 4.76 3.36
C ASP A 196 -2.53 5.79 2.94
N PRO A 197 -2.54 6.96 3.61
CA PRO A 197 -3.57 7.96 3.40
C PRO A 197 -3.48 8.59 2.01
N PRO A 198 -4.63 8.91 1.39
CA PRO A 198 -4.64 9.54 0.07
C PRO A 198 -4.02 10.93 0.10
N SER A 199 -3.32 11.30 -0.97
CA SER A 199 -2.74 12.65 -1.12
C SER A 199 -3.80 13.75 -1.11
N TYR A 200 -4.97 13.46 -1.72
CA TYR A 200 -6.09 14.39 -1.85
C TYR A 200 -7.41 13.62 -1.77
N GLY A 201 -8.42 14.25 -1.17
CA GLY A 201 -9.78 13.71 -1.11
C GLY A 201 -10.81 14.83 -0.91
N ARG A 202 -12.09 14.48 -1.13
CA ARG A 202 -13.22 15.32 -0.77
C ARG A 202 -14.20 14.50 0.06
N GLY A 203 -14.57 15.03 1.21
CA GLY A 203 -15.62 14.48 2.05
C GLY A 203 -17.00 14.70 1.47
N PRO A 204 -18.04 13.98 1.97
CA PRO A 204 -19.43 14.12 1.53
C PRO A 204 -19.99 15.53 1.72
N GLY A 205 -19.48 16.29 2.69
CA GLY A 205 -19.87 17.68 2.96
C GLY A 205 -19.06 18.71 2.17
N GLY A 206 -18.17 18.29 1.26
CA GLY A 206 -17.31 19.18 0.47
C GLY A 206 -15.98 19.53 1.15
N GLU A 207 -15.70 18.94 2.32
CA GLU A 207 -14.42 19.12 3.03
C GLU A 207 -13.27 18.66 2.13
N VAL A 208 -12.20 19.44 2.11
CA VAL A 208 -10.99 19.12 1.34
C VAL A 208 -9.97 18.47 2.25
N TRP A 209 -9.59 17.25 1.90
CA TRP A 209 -8.47 16.54 2.49
C TRP A 209 -7.22 16.80 1.64
N LYS A 210 -6.16 17.27 2.28
CA LYS A 210 -4.80 17.31 1.74
C LYS A 210 -3.88 16.71 2.76
N LEU A 211 -3.10 15.71 2.36
CA LEU A 211 -2.29 14.94 3.29
C LEU A 211 -1.26 15.81 4.03
N GLU A 212 -0.60 16.71 3.33
CA GLU A 212 0.40 17.61 3.90
C GLU A 212 -0.14 18.53 5.00
N ASP A 213 -1.44 18.84 4.97
CA ASP A 213 -2.11 19.66 5.98
C ASP A 213 -2.60 18.83 7.19
N CYS A 214 -2.79 17.50 7.02
CA CYS A 214 -3.48 16.65 8.00
C CYS A 214 -2.57 15.58 8.64
N ILE A 215 -1.45 15.20 7.99
CA ILE A 215 -0.68 14.01 8.35
C ILE A 215 -0.16 14.05 9.80
N TYR A 216 0.27 15.21 10.30
CA TYR A 216 0.77 15.32 11.66
C TYR A 216 -0.31 15.02 12.70
N ASP A 217 -1.49 15.63 12.57
CA ASP A 217 -2.61 15.43 13.49
C ASP A 217 -3.18 14.01 13.38
N LEU A 218 -3.21 13.44 12.17
CA LEU A 218 -3.60 12.05 11.95
C LEU A 218 -2.67 11.08 12.69
N VAL A 219 -1.34 11.25 12.58
CA VAL A 219 -0.36 10.41 13.29
C VAL A 219 -0.54 10.55 14.80
N LYS A 220 -0.71 11.79 15.30
CA LYS A 220 -0.96 12.07 16.72
C LYS A 220 -2.24 11.39 17.22
N LEU A 221 -3.32 11.45 16.43
CA LEU A 221 -4.57 10.77 16.74
C LEU A 221 -4.35 9.24 16.81
N CYS A 222 -3.71 8.67 15.78
CA CYS A 222 -3.45 7.24 15.69
C CYS A 222 -2.52 6.74 16.82
N ALA A 223 -1.52 7.52 17.23
CA ALA A 223 -0.68 7.18 18.37
C ALA A 223 -1.47 7.01 19.68
N GLY A 224 -2.67 7.58 19.78
CA GLY A 224 -3.59 7.40 20.92
C GLY A 224 -4.14 5.98 21.07
N VAL A 225 -4.14 5.17 20.02
CA VAL A 225 -4.59 3.77 20.05
C VAL A 225 -3.45 2.75 20.05
N LEU A 226 -2.19 3.18 20.11
CA LEU A 226 -1.08 2.25 20.33
C LEU A 226 -1.19 1.62 21.73
N SER A 227 -0.83 0.35 21.83
CA SER A 227 -0.72 -0.38 23.10
C SER A 227 0.43 0.18 23.95
N ASP A 228 0.57 -0.29 25.18
CA ASP A 228 1.68 0.12 26.04
C ASP A 228 3.01 -0.52 25.64
N ASP A 229 2.96 -1.59 24.85
CA ASP A 229 4.11 -2.29 24.26
C ASP A 229 3.94 -2.42 22.74
N PRO A 230 3.97 -1.30 21.99
CA PRO A 230 3.71 -1.30 20.57
C PRO A 230 4.90 -1.86 19.79
N LEU A 231 4.64 -2.46 18.64
CA LEU A 231 5.63 -3.14 17.81
C LEU A 231 6.18 -2.26 16.70
N PHE A 232 5.29 -1.64 15.91
CA PHE A 232 5.68 -0.69 14.85
C PHE A 232 4.53 0.25 14.46
N PHE A 233 4.92 1.36 13.80
CA PHE A 233 4.03 2.28 13.12
C PHE A 233 4.59 2.59 11.73
N LEU A 234 3.88 2.20 10.68
CA LEU A 234 4.27 2.38 9.30
C LEU A 234 3.34 3.37 8.60
N ILE A 235 3.94 4.38 7.94
CA ILE A 235 3.24 5.32 7.08
C ILE A 235 3.80 5.21 5.68
N ASN A 236 2.93 5.09 4.69
CA ASN A 236 3.29 5.25 3.29
C ASN A 236 2.61 6.48 2.69
N SER A 237 3.20 7.07 1.66
CA SER A 237 2.63 8.21 0.93
C SER A 237 3.09 8.25 -0.52
N TYR A 238 2.18 8.63 -1.39
CA TYR A 238 2.42 8.95 -2.81
C TYR A 238 2.33 10.45 -3.08
N THR A 239 2.32 11.28 -2.03
CA THR A 239 2.18 12.73 -2.15
C THR A 239 3.48 13.37 -2.61
N THR A 240 3.43 14.05 -3.75
CA THR A 240 4.55 14.86 -4.25
C THR A 240 4.85 15.98 -3.25
N GLY A 241 6.13 16.14 -2.88
CA GLY A 241 6.57 17.17 -1.91
C GLY A 241 6.58 16.68 -0.45
N LEU A 242 5.95 15.56 -0.12
CA LEU A 242 6.08 14.93 1.20
C LEU A 242 7.21 13.90 1.17
N SER A 243 8.43 14.32 1.53
CA SER A 243 9.59 13.43 1.51
C SER A 243 9.54 12.38 2.61
N PRO A 244 10.25 11.23 2.46
CA PRO A 244 10.32 10.21 3.50
C PRO A 244 10.84 10.76 4.82
N SER A 245 11.81 11.68 4.78
CA SER A 245 12.40 12.30 5.97
C SER A 245 11.42 13.18 6.75
N VAL A 246 10.48 13.84 6.08
CA VAL A 246 9.41 14.61 6.75
C VAL A 246 8.49 13.65 7.53
N MET A 247 8.08 12.55 6.92
CA MET A 247 7.29 11.51 7.61
C MET A 247 8.06 10.87 8.77
N GLY A 248 9.37 10.63 8.57
CA GLY A 248 10.27 10.16 9.63
C GLY A 248 10.36 11.13 10.80
N TYR A 249 10.46 12.44 10.53
CA TYR A 249 10.45 13.47 11.57
C TYR A 249 9.13 13.46 12.36
N ILE A 250 7.98 13.31 11.69
CA ILE A 250 6.67 13.21 12.33
C ILE A 250 6.62 11.99 13.27
N LEU A 251 7.02 10.80 12.79
CA LEU A 251 7.08 9.59 13.64
C LEU A 251 8.05 9.76 14.81
N GLY A 252 9.20 10.41 14.59
CA GLY A 252 10.16 10.71 15.64
C GLY A 252 9.57 11.62 16.72
N SER A 253 8.88 12.68 16.32
CA SER A 253 8.31 13.66 17.25
C SER A 253 7.08 13.14 18.01
N VAL A 254 6.27 12.25 17.41
CA VAL A 254 5.00 11.80 18.00
C VAL A 254 5.12 10.42 18.65
N VAL A 255 5.79 9.47 18.01
CA VAL A 255 5.82 8.07 18.45
C VAL A 255 7.11 7.75 19.20
N GLN A 256 8.27 8.01 18.58
CA GLN A 256 9.56 7.72 19.22
C GLN A 256 9.78 8.51 20.51
N SER A 257 9.36 9.76 20.55
CA SER A 257 9.45 10.59 21.77
C SER A 257 8.68 10.00 22.95
N ARG A 258 7.64 9.20 22.69
CA ARG A 258 6.81 8.57 23.72
C ARG A 258 7.25 7.15 24.06
N PHE A 259 7.66 6.36 23.08
CA PHE A 259 7.90 4.92 23.24
C PHE A 259 9.36 4.51 23.08
N GLY A 260 10.29 5.45 22.82
CA GLY A 260 11.65 5.10 22.43
C GLY A 260 11.70 4.45 21.04
N GLY A 261 12.61 3.49 20.85
CA GLY A 261 12.72 2.77 19.60
C GLY A 261 13.45 3.53 18.50
N ALA A 262 13.31 3.09 17.25
CA ALA A 262 14.01 3.65 16.11
C ALA A 262 13.07 4.04 14.97
N VAL A 263 13.40 5.13 14.28
CA VAL A 263 12.70 5.56 13.06
C VAL A 263 13.60 5.34 11.87
N SER A 264 13.06 4.72 10.83
CA SER A 264 13.68 4.62 9.51
C SER A 264 12.73 5.17 8.45
N PHE A 265 13.30 5.69 7.37
CA PHE A 265 12.49 6.22 6.27
C PHE A 265 13.26 6.10 4.97
N ASP A 266 12.55 5.79 3.88
CA ASP A 266 13.15 5.63 2.55
C ASP A 266 12.04 5.68 1.47
N GLU A 267 12.45 5.80 0.23
CA GLU A 267 11.59 5.54 -0.91
C GLU A 267 11.38 4.06 -1.11
N ILE A 268 10.23 3.69 -1.66
CA ILE A 268 9.93 2.34 -2.14
C ILE A 268 9.78 2.35 -3.66
N GLY A 269 10.15 1.26 -4.31
CA GLY A 269 10.14 1.21 -5.76
C GLY A 269 10.11 -0.19 -6.33
N LEU A 270 10.09 -0.23 -7.65
CA LEU A 270 9.95 -1.44 -8.46
C LEU A 270 11.13 -1.57 -9.42
N PRO A 271 11.79 -2.73 -9.51
CA PRO A 271 12.84 -2.98 -10.50
C PRO A 271 12.31 -2.85 -11.93
N VAL A 272 13.09 -2.21 -12.81
CA VAL A 272 12.81 -2.06 -14.24
C VAL A 272 13.80 -2.89 -15.03
N GLU A 273 13.32 -3.88 -15.81
CA GLU A 273 14.18 -4.84 -16.53
C GLU A 273 15.06 -4.16 -17.57
N ALA A 274 14.50 -3.26 -18.38
CA ALA A 274 15.23 -2.64 -19.48
C ALA A 274 16.41 -1.78 -19.04
N SER A 275 16.29 -1.11 -17.89
CA SER A 275 17.32 -0.20 -17.39
C SER A 275 18.19 -0.80 -16.28
N GLY A 276 17.73 -1.86 -15.61
CA GLY A 276 18.34 -2.39 -14.39
C GLY A 276 18.23 -1.44 -13.17
N MET A 277 17.52 -0.33 -13.32
CA MET A 277 17.26 0.64 -12.26
C MET A 277 15.97 0.32 -11.51
N VAL A 278 15.71 1.05 -10.43
CA VAL A 278 14.46 0.97 -9.66
C VAL A 278 13.62 2.21 -9.95
N LEU A 279 12.37 2.00 -10.41
CA LEU A 279 11.38 3.07 -10.52
C LEU A 279 10.97 3.51 -9.12
N PRO A 280 11.18 4.77 -8.72
CA PRO A 280 10.66 5.28 -7.45
C PRO A 280 9.13 5.36 -7.54
N CYS A 281 8.43 4.82 -6.54
CA CYS A 281 6.97 4.76 -6.55
C CYS A 281 6.33 5.57 -5.43
N GLY A 282 6.85 5.42 -4.21
CA GLY A 282 6.29 6.09 -3.03
C GLY A 282 7.31 6.24 -1.91
N ASN A 283 6.88 6.88 -0.85
CA ASN A 283 7.69 7.18 0.33
C ASN A 283 7.16 6.40 1.54
N THR A 284 8.06 5.82 2.34
CA THR A 284 7.68 5.10 3.57
C THR A 284 8.49 5.61 4.75
N ALA A 285 7.84 5.80 5.89
CA ALA A 285 8.49 5.96 7.18
C ALA A 285 7.97 4.90 8.16
N ILE A 286 8.87 4.36 8.96
CA ILE A 286 8.60 3.29 9.90
C ILE A 286 9.22 3.65 11.24
N TRP A 287 8.41 3.70 12.28
CA TRP A 287 8.88 3.57 13.64
C TRP A 287 8.74 2.12 14.08
N GLN A 288 9.73 1.61 14.81
CA GLN A 288 9.69 0.27 15.42
C GLN A 288 10.22 0.33 16.85
N SER A 289 9.67 -0.49 17.73
CA SER A 289 10.18 -0.65 19.09
C SER A 289 11.59 -1.26 19.07
N GLU A 290 12.36 -1.01 20.13
CA GLU A 290 13.62 -1.74 20.32
C GLU A 290 13.30 -3.22 20.58
N SER A 291 14.12 -4.09 19.96
CA SER A 291 14.06 -5.52 20.29
C SER A 291 14.38 -5.66 21.78
N ARG A 292 13.49 -6.28 22.54
CA ARG A 292 13.85 -6.66 23.92
C ARG A 292 15.09 -7.55 23.81
N LYS A 293 16.19 -7.10 24.37
CA LYS A 293 17.32 -8.00 24.64
C LYS A 293 16.91 -8.81 25.86
N ASP A 294 16.61 -10.09 25.65
CA ASP A 294 16.48 -11.06 26.73
C ASP A 294 17.82 -11.21 27.50
#